data_c8ef131197bf32b7ec25c02b6c2b1ee7
#
_entry.id   c8ef131197bf32b7ec25c02b6c2b1ee7
#
_cell.length_a   1.000
_cell.length_b   1.000
_cell.length_c   1.000
_cell.angle_alpha   90.00
_cell.angle_beta   90.00
_cell.angle_gamma   90.00
#
_symmetry.space_group_name_H-M   'P 1'
#
loop_
_entity.id
_entity.type
_entity.pdbx_description
1 polymer ?
#
loop_
_entity_poly.entity_id
_entity_poly.type
_entity_poly.pdbx_seq_one_letter_code
_entity_poly.pdbx_strand_id
1 'polypeptide(L)'
;MPSSKMVWIPVTQGGAPNTPLVKVGETVVRGQKIAETDKFMSAPVHASISGTVKKIEPHLVTGNTDALCIAIQASEDTSEAFMEPLDPFTCTKEDAVKRIREAGITGMGGASFPVHVKLSPPKDAKIDYILGNAAECEPYLCTDAASMYHSAETIVDGMAIIMHITGAGKGIIALEDNKTQLVPVFQKAIAKIKENPVGPGAYDISVELCKTKYPQGGEKNLVSAVIGREIPSGGLPFQIGCIIQNVGTMKAISDAFRKGAPLIDRPLTLSGGACENPVNVVAPIGTCISDLIPDVIRLKPGVTKIISGGPMMGFAMKSADFPVQKNTSGVLFLTREEVNLDEESPCIGCAKCITHCSCQLSPVLMIRALKANKLDEAVRCGLMDCVECGICSYVCPARIKLVQRFKVGKQLLREAKQKEAAKTAAQGGK
;
A
#
# COMPACT_ATOMS: atom_id res chain seq x y z
N MET A 1 18.55 -4.64 -10.40
CA MET A 1 18.06 -5.18 -9.11
C MET A 1 19.24 -5.51 -8.23
N PRO A 2 19.23 -5.20 -6.93
CA PRO A 2 20.25 -5.67 -6.01
C PRO A 2 20.19 -7.20 -5.88
N SER A 3 21.33 -7.86 -5.82
CA SER A 3 21.42 -9.31 -5.64
C SER A 3 21.44 -9.64 -4.15
N SER A 4 20.28 -9.96 -3.57
CA SER A 4 20.23 -10.45 -2.19
C SER A 4 20.68 -11.91 -2.13
N LYS A 5 21.59 -12.24 -1.21
CA LYS A 5 22.01 -13.62 -0.97
C LYS A 5 20.89 -14.46 -0.32
N MET A 6 20.00 -13.81 0.42
CA MET A 6 18.86 -14.42 1.08
C MET A 6 17.70 -13.43 1.17
N VAL A 7 16.49 -13.91 0.99
CA VAL A 7 15.27 -13.12 1.20
C VAL A 7 14.40 -13.73 2.31
N TRP A 8 13.73 -12.88 3.08
CA TRP A 8 12.78 -13.27 4.13
C TRP A 8 11.39 -12.83 3.71
N ILE A 9 10.59 -13.73 3.19
CA ILE A 9 9.28 -13.42 2.61
C ILE A 9 8.19 -13.66 3.64
N PRO A 10 7.51 -12.61 4.18
CA PRO A 10 6.39 -12.80 5.10
C PRO A 10 5.25 -13.53 4.41
N VAL A 11 4.70 -14.57 5.04
CA VAL A 11 3.57 -15.32 4.49
C VAL A 11 2.27 -14.52 4.51
N THR A 12 2.19 -13.47 5.34
CA THR A 12 1.03 -12.57 5.43
C THR A 12 1.41 -11.20 4.89
N GLN A 13 0.86 -10.83 3.73
CA GLN A 13 1.11 -9.55 3.09
C GLN A 13 -0.20 -8.92 2.58
N GLY A 14 -1.12 -8.70 3.52
CA GLY A 14 -2.47 -8.18 3.25
C GLY A 14 -3.55 -9.23 3.43
N GLY A 15 -4.52 -8.94 4.29
CA GLY A 15 -5.63 -9.83 4.59
C GLY A 15 -5.31 -10.94 5.60
N ALA A 16 -6.00 -12.06 5.47
CA ALA A 16 -5.83 -13.21 6.35
C ALA A 16 -4.47 -13.90 6.16
N PRO A 17 -3.89 -14.50 7.22
CA PRO A 17 -2.65 -15.24 7.13
C PRO A 17 -2.72 -16.40 6.12
N ASN A 18 -1.65 -16.57 5.34
CA ASN A 18 -1.44 -17.73 4.50
C ASN A 18 -0.70 -18.83 5.24
N THR A 19 -0.82 -20.06 4.72
CA THR A 19 -0.07 -21.23 5.17
C THR A 19 1.06 -21.51 4.17
N PRO A 20 2.30 -21.79 4.62
CA PRO A 20 3.37 -22.21 3.74
C PRO A 20 3.01 -23.48 2.96
N LEU A 21 3.31 -23.49 1.66
CA LEU A 21 3.15 -24.64 0.76
C LEU A 21 4.46 -25.41 0.58
N VAL A 22 5.57 -24.86 1.06
CA VAL A 22 6.92 -25.38 0.91
C VAL A 22 7.51 -25.77 2.26
N LYS A 23 8.57 -26.58 2.25
CA LYS A 23 9.28 -27.07 3.43
C LYS A 23 10.75 -26.65 3.41
N VAL A 24 11.38 -26.64 4.58
CA VAL A 24 12.82 -26.41 4.70
C VAL A 24 13.60 -27.48 3.91
N GLY A 25 14.60 -27.06 3.14
CA GLY A 25 15.38 -27.87 2.22
C GLY A 25 14.83 -27.96 0.79
N GLU A 26 13.60 -27.50 0.55
CA GLU A 26 12.97 -27.53 -0.77
C GLU A 26 13.53 -26.42 -1.67
N THR A 27 13.74 -26.72 -2.95
CA THR A 27 14.14 -25.76 -3.97
C THR A 27 12.92 -25.12 -4.57
N VAL A 28 12.94 -23.79 -4.73
CA VAL A 28 11.87 -23.00 -5.32
C VAL A 28 12.41 -22.16 -6.47
N VAL A 29 11.53 -21.86 -7.42
CA VAL A 29 11.82 -21.03 -8.59
C VAL A 29 11.15 -19.67 -8.43
N ARG A 30 11.80 -18.60 -8.92
CA ARG A 30 11.24 -17.25 -8.94
C ARG A 30 9.83 -17.23 -9.56
N GLY A 31 8.85 -16.67 -8.86
CA GLY A 31 7.45 -16.66 -9.27
C GLY A 31 6.63 -17.85 -8.78
N GLN A 32 7.26 -18.92 -8.27
CA GLN A 32 6.53 -20.05 -7.70
C GLN A 32 5.71 -19.62 -6.46
N LYS A 33 4.45 -20.07 -6.38
CA LYS A 33 3.61 -19.86 -5.19
C LYS A 33 4.16 -20.65 -4.01
N ILE A 34 4.43 -19.99 -2.89
CA ILE A 34 5.05 -20.57 -1.70
C ILE A 34 4.17 -20.50 -0.45
N ALA A 35 3.10 -19.68 -0.47
CA ALA A 35 2.11 -19.67 0.63
C ALA A 35 0.77 -19.20 0.10
N GLU A 36 -0.33 -19.80 0.62
CA GLU A 36 -1.69 -19.36 0.30
C GLU A 36 -2.70 -19.76 1.38
N THR A 37 -3.95 -19.29 1.24
CA THR A 37 -5.11 -19.68 2.07
C THR A 37 -6.38 -19.64 1.22
N ASP A 38 -7.37 -20.45 1.59
CA ASP A 38 -8.68 -20.45 0.94
C ASP A 38 -9.53 -19.22 1.29
N LYS A 39 -9.10 -18.44 2.29
CA LYS A 39 -9.84 -17.23 2.68
C LYS A 39 -9.86 -16.21 1.55
N PHE A 40 -11.06 -15.71 1.22
CA PHE A 40 -11.24 -14.73 0.14
C PHE A 40 -10.47 -13.42 0.40
N MET A 41 -10.45 -12.94 1.66
CA MET A 41 -9.71 -11.74 2.06
C MET A 41 -8.23 -12.08 2.34
N SER A 42 -7.52 -12.53 1.33
CA SER A 42 -6.07 -12.80 1.38
C SER A 42 -5.50 -12.80 -0.03
N ALA A 43 -4.19 -12.74 -0.17
CA ALA A 43 -3.48 -12.84 -1.43
C ALA A 43 -2.31 -13.83 -1.30
N PRO A 44 -2.12 -14.75 -2.27
CA PRO A 44 -0.99 -15.67 -2.28
C PRO A 44 0.36 -14.96 -2.24
N VAL A 45 1.37 -15.69 -1.78
CA VAL A 45 2.75 -15.23 -1.70
C VAL A 45 3.63 -16.11 -2.58
N HIS A 46 4.56 -15.49 -3.29
CA HIS A 46 5.41 -16.13 -4.28
C HIS A 46 6.89 -15.94 -3.93
N ALA A 47 7.72 -16.88 -4.37
CA ALA A 47 9.17 -16.76 -4.29
C ALA A 47 9.63 -15.59 -5.17
N SER A 48 10.31 -14.61 -4.57
CA SER A 48 10.84 -13.46 -5.30
C SER A 48 12.19 -13.72 -5.96
N ILE A 49 12.85 -14.81 -5.57
CA ILE A 49 14.11 -15.31 -6.15
C ILE A 49 14.04 -16.84 -6.28
N SER A 50 14.84 -17.41 -7.16
CA SER A 50 15.09 -18.84 -7.19
C SER A 50 16.11 -19.24 -6.12
N GLY A 51 15.92 -20.39 -5.46
CA GLY A 51 16.81 -20.82 -4.41
C GLY A 51 16.27 -21.92 -3.53
N THR A 52 16.92 -22.12 -2.37
CA THR A 52 16.57 -23.16 -1.41
C THR A 52 15.93 -22.55 -0.17
N VAL A 53 14.79 -23.06 0.26
CA VAL A 53 14.15 -22.71 1.53
C VAL A 53 15.03 -23.14 2.68
N LYS A 54 15.57 -22.20 3.43
CA LYS A 54 16.47 -22.47 4.57
C LYS A 54 15.75 -22.51 5.90
N LYS A 55 14.71 -21.65 6.07
CA LYS A 55 13.98 -21.51 7.31
C LYS A 55 12.53 -21.13 7.04
N ILE A 56 11.65 -21.52 7.95
CA ILE A 56 10.26 -21.06 8.05
C ILE A 56 10.05 -20.74 9.53
N GLU A 57 10.24 -19.48 9.89
CA GLU A 57 10.24 -19.04 11.29
C GLU A 57 9.80 -17.57 11.41
N PRO A 58 9.42 -17.09 12.61
CA PRO A 58 9.16 -15.67 12.84
C PRO A 58 10.40 -14.82 12.56
N HIS A 59 10.20 -13.71 11.84
CA HIS A 59 11.22 -12.70 11.55
C HIS A 59 10.62 -11.30 11.70
N LEU A 60 11.47 -10.33 12.06
CA LEU A 60 11.06 -8.93 12.20
C LEU A 60 10.49 -8.40 10.88
N VAL A 61 9.31 -7.78 10.95
CA VAL A 61 8.69 -7.11 9.80
C VAL A 61 8.34 -5.66 10.12
N THR A 62 7.86 -4.92 9.12
CA THR A 62 7.39 -3.54 9.30
C THR A 62 6.41 -3.43 10.48
N GLY A 63 6.62 -2.43 11.35
CA GLY A 63 5.83 -2.21 12.57
C GLY A 63 6.44 -2.84 13.84
N ASN A 64 7.67 -3.36 13.76
CA ASN A 64 8.41 -4.01 14.87
C ASN A 64 7.68 -5.22 15.47
N THR A 65 6.98 -5.96 14.64
CA THR A 65 6.35 -7.23 14.99
C THR A 65 7.07 -8.38 14.31
N ASP A 66 7.04 -9.56 14.92
CA ASP A 66 7.52 -10.76 14.28
C ASP A 66 6.37 -11.43 13.51
N ALA A 67 6.62 -11.80 12.27
CA ALA A 67 5.67 -12.54 11.43
C ALA A 67 6.35 -13.79 10.86
N LEU A 68 5.56 -14.84 10.62
CA LEU A 68 6.06 -16.04 9.97
C LEU A 68 6.59 -15.69 8.58
N CYS A 69 7.88 -15.97 8.34
CA CYS A 69 8.56 -15.73 7.08
C CYS A 69 9.15 -17.03 6.52
N ILE A 70 9.23 -17.08 5.19
CA ILE A 70 9.96 -18.12 4.46
C ILE A 70 11.30 -17.49 4.03
N ALA A 71 12.41 -18.03 4.54
CA ALA A 71 13.75 -17.63 4.17
C ALA A 71 14.24 -18.46 2.99
N ILE A 72 14.57 -17.80 1.87
CA ILE A 72 15.08 -18.44 0.64
C ILE A 72 16.49 -17.95 0.41
N GLN A 73 17.45 -18.88 0.38
CA GLN A 73 18.83 -18.59 -0.03
C GLN A 73 18.90 -18.65 -1.55
N ALA A 74 19.42 -17.58 -2.16
CA ALA A 74 19.56 -17.46 -3.60
C ALA A 74 20.41 -18.61 -4.19
N SER A 75 20.02 -19.07 -5.36
CA SER A 75 20.80 -19.93 -6.25
C SER A 75 21.21 -19.16 -7.51
N GLU A 76 22.03 -19.75 -8.36
CA GLU A 76 22.39 -19.21 -9.67
C GLU A 76 21.28 -19.43 -10.73
N ASP A 77 20.23 -20.16 -10.37
CA ASP A 77 19.10 -20.43 -11.27
C ASP A 77 18.32 -19.14 -11.56
N THR A 78 18.23 -18.80 -12.83
CA THR A 78 17.49 -17.63 -13.34
C THR A 78 16.13 -17.98 -13.94
N SER A 79 15.69 -19.23 -13.84
CA SER A 79 14.38 -19.66 -14.35
C SER A 79 13.24 -18.96 -13.60
N GLU A 80 12.11 -18.81 -14.27
CA GLU A 80 10.91 -18.17 -13.76
C GLU A 80 9.69 -19.09 -13.91
N ALA A 81 8.92 -19.23 -12.85
CA ALA A 81 7.67 -19.98 -12.82
C ALA A 81 6.47 -19.00 -12.91
N PHE A 82 6.42 -18.25 -14.00
CA PHE A 82 5.33 -17.33 -14.26
C PHE A 82 4.13 -18.08 -14.87
N MET A 83 2.95 -17.51 -14.68
CA MET A 83 1.74 -18.02 -15.32
C MET A 83 1.79 -17.71 -16.83
N GLU A 84 1.09 -18.52 -17.63
CA GLU A 84 0.93 -18.19 -19.05
C GLU A 84 0.24 -16.82 -19.20
N PRO A 85 0.68 -15.97 -20.17
CA PRO A 85 -0.04 -14.75 -20.50
C PRO A 85 -1.54 -14.99 -20.73
N LEU A 86 -2.38 -14.05 -20.29
CA LEU A 86 -3.82 -14.12 -20.44
C LEU A 86 -4.32 -12.80 -21.01
N ASP A 87 -5.12 -12.87 -22.07
CA ASP A 87 -5.75 -11.66 -22.59
C ASP A 87 -6.93 -11.24 -21.67
N PRO A 88 -6.82 -10.10 -20.99
CA PRO A 88 -7.84 -9.65 -20.04
C PRO A 88 -9.16 -9.25 -20.71
N PHE A 89 -9.17 -9.01 -22.02
CA PHE A 89 -10.32 -8.51 -22.77
C PHE A 89 -11.15 -9.60 -23.44
N THR A 90 -10.62 -10.82 -23.48
CA THR A 90 -11.32 -12.00 -24.05
C THR A 90 -11.66 -13.06 -23.00
N CYS A 91 -11.00 -13.05 -21.83
CA CYS A 91 -11.32 -13.95 -20.74
C CYS A 91 -12.60 -13.50 -19.99
N THR A 92 -13.18 -14.40 -19.18
CA THR A 92 -14.31 -14.04 -18.33
C THR A 92 -13.87 -13.09 -17.20
N LYS A 93 -14.82 -12.33 -16.67
CA LYS A 93 -14.55 -11.45 -15.50
C LYS A 93 -14.05 -12.26 -14.30
N GLU A 94 -14.60 -13.42 -14.07
CA GLU A 94 -14.21 -14.36 -13.02
C GLU A 94 -12.76 -14.83 -13.20
N ASP A 95 -12.35 -15.18 -14.41
CA ASP A 95 -10.97 -15.57 -14.73
C ASP A 95 -10.01 -14.39 -14.56
N ALA A 96 -10.43 -13.17 -14.95
CA ALA A 96 -9.63 -11.97 -14.76
C ALA A 96 -9.40 -11.68 -13.26
N VAL A 97 -10.44 -11.75 -12.45
CA VAL A 97 -10.33 -11.56 -10.99
C VAL A 97 -9.49 -12.67 -10.35
N LYS A 98 -9.67 -13.93 -10.80
CA LYS A 98 -8.85 -15.05 -10.37
C LYS A 98 -7.38 -14.86 -10.73
N ARG A 99 -7.06 -14.39 -11.94
CA ARG A 99 -5.68 -14.05 -12.36
C ARG A 99 -5.03 -13.06 -11.41
N ILE A 100 -5.74 -11.99 -11.04
CA ILE A 100 -5.25 -10.97 -10.11
C ILE A 100 -4.98 -11.56 -8.72
N ARG A 101 -5.87 -12.47 -8.24
CA ARG A 101 -5.66 -13.20 -6.98
C ARG A 101 -4.43 -14.09 -7.07
N GLU A 102 -4.36 -14.94 -8.10
CA GLU A 102 -3.26 -15.89 -8.30
C GLU A 102 -1.90 -15.19 -8.46
N ALA A 103 -1.86 -14.00 -9.04
CA ALA A 103 -0.66 -13.16 -9.09
C ALA A 103 -0.29 -12.52 -7.73
N GLY A 104 -1.09 -12.74 -6.70
CA GLY A 104 -0.83 -12.23 -5.36
C GLY A 104 -0.84 -10.72 -5.25
N ILE A 105 -1.62 -10.00 -6.08
CA ILE A 105 -1.60 -8.54 -6.13
C ILE A 105 -2.36 -7.96 -4.96
N THR A 106 -1.66 -7.11 -4.19
CA THR A 106 -2.21 -6.27 -3.13
C THR A 106 -1.98 -4.80 -3.44
N GLY A 107 -2.76 -3.93 -2.80
CA GLY A 107 -2.62 -2.48 -2.97
C GLY A 107 -1.24 -1.99 -2.54
N MET A 108 -0.53 -1.32 -3.43
CA MET A 108 0.84 -0.86 -3.23
C MET A 108 0.92 0.56 -2.62
N GLY A 109 -0.20 1.21 -2.40
CA GLY A 109 -0.31 2.54 -1.78
C GLY A 109 -0.38 2.55 -0.25
N GLY A 110 0.02 1.47 0.43
CA GLY A 110 0.16 1.42 1.89
C GLY A 110 -0.64 0.34 2.61
N ALA A 111 -1.95 0.21 2.36
CA ALA A 111 -2.83 -0.67 3.13
C ALA A 111 -2.74 -2.17 2.79
N SER A 112 -2.03 -2.57 1.74
CA SER A 112 -1.92 -3.97 1.27
C SER A 112 -3.27 -4.69 1.07
N PHE A 113 -4.33 -3.96 0.75
CA PHE A 113 -5.64 -4.58 0.55
C PHE A 113 -5.62 -5.48 -0.69
N PRO A 114 -6.11 -6.74 -0.63
CA PRO A 114 -6.13 -7.65 -1.78
C PRO A 114 -6.94 -7.08 -2.94
N VAL A 115 -6.31 -6.96 -4.13
CA VAL A 115 -6.90 -6.23 -5.27
C VAL A 115 -8.10 -6.97 -5.84
N HIS A 116 -8.07 -8.30 -5.92
CA HIS A 116 -9.21 -9.09 -6.41
C HIS A 116 -10.48 -8.86 -5.58
N VAL A 117 -10.36 -8.60 -4.26
CA VAL A 117 -11.51 -8.25 -3.41
C VAL A 117 -12.04 -6.87 -3.78
N LYS A 118 -11.15 -5.89 -4.00
CA LYS A 118 -11.51 -4.52 -4.40
C LYS A 118 -12.22 -4.50 -5.76
N LEU A 119 -11.84 -5.42 -6.67
CA LEU A 119 -12.44 -5.55 -8.01
C LEU A 119 -13.66 -6.50 -8.05
N SER A 120 -14.10 -6.99 -6.89
CA SER A 120 -15.31 -7.78 -6.71
C SER A 120 -16.34 -7.05 -5.85
N PRO A 121 -16.80 -5.84 -6.23
CA PRO A 121 -17.85 -5.16 -5.49
C PRO A 121 -19.16 -5.97 -5.55
N PRO A 122 -20.15 -5.68 -4.69
CA PRO A 122 -21.48 -6.27 -4.79
C PRO A 122 -22.05 -6.17 -6.20
N LYS A 123 -22.84 -7.17 -6.63
CA LYS A 123 -23.32 -7.27 -8.02
C LYS A 123 -24.19 -6.10 -8.48
N ASP A 124 -24.85 -5.44 -7.55
CA ASP A 124 -25.69 -4.25 -7.74
C ASP A 124 -24.91 -2.93 -7.73
N ALA A 125 -23.63 -2.97 -7.36
CA ALA A 125 -22.79 -1.78 -7.37
C ALA A 125 -22.39 -1.39 -8.78
N LYS A 126 -22.80 -0.19 -9.21
CA LYS A 126 -22.38 0.41 -10.47
C LYS A 126 -21.09 1.20 -10.24
N ILE A 127 -20.06 0.88 -11.01
CA ILE A 127 -18.79 1.60 -10.99
C ILE A 127 -18.74 2.55 -12.19
N ASP A 128 -18.73 3.85 -11.91
CA ASP A 128 -18.65 4.90 -12.93
C ASP A 128 -17.19 5.26 -13.23
N TYR A 129 -16.32 5.26 -12.20
CA TYR A 129 -14.96 5.80 -12.27
C TYR A 129 -13.91 4.83 -11.74
N ILE A 130 -12.78 4.75 -12.45
CA ILE A 130 -11.52 4.23 -11.93
C ILE A 130 -10.59 5.41 -11.69
N LEU A 131 -10.19 5.64 -10.44
CA LEU A 131 -9.19 6.66 -10.11
C LEU A 131 -7.81 6.00 -9.97
N GLY A 132 -6.90 6.35 -10.87
CA GLY A 132 -5.49 6.06 -10.76
C GLY A 132 -4.84 7.03 -9.80
N ASN A 133 -4.52 6.58 -8.61
CA ASN A 133 -3.85 7.40 -7.60
C ASN A 133 -2.37 7.57 -7.96
N ALA A 134 -2.07 8.72 -8.60
CA ALA A 134 -0.76 9.22 -8.96
C ALA A 134 -0.31 10.38 -8.02
N ALA A 135 -1.05 10.61 -6.92
CA ALA A 135 -0.77 11.63 -5.92
C ALA A 135 0.13 11.07 -4.83
N GLU A 136 1.43 10.99 -5.12
CA GLU A 136 2.46 10.55 -4.17
C GLU A 136 2.79 11.70 -3.22
N CYS A 137 2.04 11.81 -2.12
CA CYS A 137 2.05 12.96 -1.23
C CYS A 137 2.93 12.82 0.02
N GLU A 138 3.46 11.64 0.32
CA GLU A 138 4.40 11.45 1.43
C GLU A 138 5.75 12.12 1.13
N PRO A 139 6.26 13.01 1.98
CA PRO A 139 7.58 13.60 1.80
C PRO A 139 8.68 12.52 1.70
N TYR A 140 9.80 12.85 1.05
CA TYR A 140 10.95 11.98 0.77
C TYR A 140 10.69 10.83 -0.21
N LEU A 141 9.47 10.45 -0.49
CA LEU A 141 9.15 9.36 -1.41
C LEU A 141 8.97 9.88 -2.85
N CYS A 142 9.51 9.14 -3.82
CA CYS A 142 9.37 9.41 -5.25
C CYS A 142 9.34 8.12 -6.11
N THR A 143 9.02 7.00 -5.50
CA THR A 143 8.96 5.69 -6.18
C THR A 143 7.82 5.61 -7.19
N ASP A 144 6.64 6.19 -6.86
CA ASP A 144 5.52 6.24 -7.79
C ASP A 144 5.83 7.18 -8.97
N ALA A 145 6.47 8.33 -8.72
CA ALA A 145 6.92 9.24 -9.77
C ALA A 145 7.91 8.57 -10.74
N ALA A 146 8.88 7.83 -10.22
CA ALA A 146 9.81 7.05 -11.04
C ALA A 146 9.09 5.96 -11.85
N SER A 147 8.16 5.24 -11.22
CA SER A 147 7.35 4.22 -11.89
C SER A 147 6.48 4.80 -13.00
N MET A 148 5.87 5.97 -12.77
CA MET A 148 5.08 6.67 -13.77
C MET A 148 5.91 7.11 -14.97
N TYR A 149 7.12 7.60 -14.74
CA TYR A 149 8.02 8.01 -15.81
C TYR A 149 8.45 6.84 -16.70
N HIS A 150 8.82 5.70 -16.09
CA HIS A 150 9.36 4.56 -16.82
C HIS A 150 8.31 3.56 -17.33
N SER A 151 7.10 3.57 -16.80
CA SER A 151 6.10 2.52 -17.04
C SER A 151 4.70 3.07 -17.33
N ALA A 152 4.58 4.29 -17.86
CA ALA A 152 3.29 4.93 -18.12
C ALA A 152 2.36 4.06 -19.01
N GLU A 153 2.89 3.44 -20.06
CA GLU A 153 2.13 2.56 -20.94
C GLU A 153 1.55 1.36 -20.18
N THR A 154 2.36 0.70 -19.35
CA THR A 154 1.93 -0.44 -18.54
C THR A 154 0.89 -0.01 -17.48
N ILE A 155 1.02 1.19 -16.91
CA ILE A 155 0.07 1.75 -15.95
C ILE A 155 -1.27 2.02 -16.64
N VAL A 156 -1.27 2.62 -17.83
CA VAL A 156 -2.49 2.91 -18.60
C VAL A 156 -3.16 1.61 -19.08
N ASP A 157 -2.39 0.60 -19.51
CA ASP A 157 -2.91 -0.74 -19.81
C ASP A 157 -3.59 -1.37 -18.58
N GLY A 158 -2.95 -1.31 -17.41
CA GLY A 158 -3.54 -1.78 -16.16
C GLY A 158 -4.85 -1.05 -15.80
N MET A 159 -4.95 0.25 -16.07
CA MET A 159 -6.20 1.00 -15.89
C MET A 159 -7.27 0.50 -16.86
N ALA A 160 -6.94 0.31 -18.14
CA ALA A 160 -7.89 -0.22 -19.14
C ALA A 160 -8.41 -1.62 -18.74
N ILE A 161 -7.53 -2.49 -18.24
CA ILE A 161 -7.90 -3.81 -17.72
C ILE A 161 -8.89 -3.68 -16.56
N ILE A 162 -8.64 -2.80 -15.59
CA ILE A 162 -9.54 -2.58 -14.46
C ILE A 162 -10.89 -2.03 -14.93
N MET A 163 -10.89 -1.07 -15.86
CA MET A 163 -12.12 -0.54 -16.47
C MET A 163 -12.92 -1.64 -17.15
N HIS A 164 -12.27 -2.54 -17.90
CA HIS A 164 -12.92 -3.67 -18.55
C HIS A 164 -13.56 -4.62 -17.53
N ILE A 165 -12.82 -5.04 -16.50
CA ILE A 165 -13.30 -5.96 -15.45
C ILE A 165 -14.51 -5.38 -14.72
N THR A 166 -14.50 -4.08 -14.44
CA THR A 166 -15.51 -3.41 -13.61
C THR A 166 -16.68 -2.83 -14.40
N GLY A 167 -16.51 -2.65 -15.72
CA GLY A 167 -17.46 -1.95 -16.59
C GLY A 167 -17.48 -0.43 -16.38
N ALA A 168 -16.42 0.13 -15.77
CA ALA A 168 -16.32 1.57 -15.50
C ALA A 168 -16.22 2.38 -16.80
N GLY A 169 -17.01 3.45 -16.90
CA GLY A 169 -17.05 4.30 -18.08
C GLY A 169 -15.87 5.26 -18.21
N LYS A 170 -15.24 5.66 -17.11
CA LYS A 170 -14.17 6.65 -17.11
C LYS A 170 -12.99 6.28 -16.20
N GLY A 171 -11.77 6.41 -16.72
CA GLY A 171 -10.51 6.31 -16.00
C GLY A 171 -9.86 7.69 -15.82
N ILE A 172 -9.44 8.02 -14.60
CA ILE A 172 -8.78 9.30 -14.32
C ILE A 172 -7.47 9.03 -13.58
N ILE A 173 -6.35 9.44 -14.18
CA ILE A 173 -5.04 9.44 -13.52
C ILE A 173 -4.92 10.77 -12.79
N ALA A 174 -5.05 10.72 -11.46
CA ALA A 174 -5.00 11.90 -10.60
C ALA A 174 -3.56 12.21 -10.18
N LEU A 175 -2.94 13.19 -10.81
CA LEU A 175 -1.53 13.57 -10.70
C LEU A 175 -1.39 14.88 -9.93
N GLU A 176 -0.39 15.00 -9.06
CA GLU A 176 -0.10 16.27 -8.38
C GLU A 176 0.55 17.31 -9.32
N ASP A 177 0.20 18.57 -9.13
CA ASP A 177 0.65 19.71 -9.97
C ASP A 177 2.16 20.04 -9.83
N ASN A 178 2.88 19.39 -8.91
CA ASN A 178 4.35 19.41 -8.85
C ASN A 178 5.02 18.40 -9.81
N LYS A 179 4.24 17.61 -10.55
CA LYS A 179 4.71 16.55 -11.46
C LYS A 179 4.17 16.73 -12.88
N THR A 180 3.92 17.96 -13.30
CA THR A 180 3.34 18.29 -14.63
C THR A 180 4.14 17.74 -15.80
N GLN A 181 5.45 17.50 -15.63
CA GLN A 181 6.30 16.85 -16.65
C GLN A 181 5.86 15.41 -16.98
N LEU A 182 5.05 14.77 -16.14
CA LEU A 182 4.48 13.44 -16.41
C LEU A 182 3.19 13.50 -17.24
N VAL A 183 2.54 14.66 -17.37
CA VAL A 183 1.33 14.81 -18.18
C VAL A 183 1.55 14.38 -19.63
N PRO A 184 2.55 14.90 -20.36
CA PRO A 184 2.79 14.47 -21.74
C PRO A 184 3.19 13.00 -21.84
N VAL A 185 3.82 12.42 -20.80
CA VAL A 185 4.18 10.99 -20.77
C VAL A 185 2.91 10.14 -20.76
N PHE A 186 1.97 10.46 -19.90
CA PHE A 186 0.67 9.76 -19.85
C PHE A 186 -0.18 10.03 -21.08
N GLN A 187 -0.22 11.27 -21.60
CA GLN A 187 -0.97 11.58 -22.82
C GLN A 187 -0.49 10.75 -24.01
N LYS A 188 0.83 10.58 -24.15
CA LYS A 188 1.42 9.69 -25.18
C LYS A 188 1.00 8.23 -24.97
N ALA A 189 1.03 7.73 -23.74
CA ALA A 189 0.63 6.35 -23.42
C ALA A 189 -0.87 6.13 -23.72
N ILE A 190 -1.72 7.09 -23.38
CA ILE A 190 -3.17 7.05 -23.64
C ILE A 190 -3.45 7.10 -25.16
N ALA A 191 -2.74 7.96 -25.91
CA ALA A 191 -2.88 8.04 -27.36
C ALA A 191 -2.52 6.68 -28.02
N LYS A 192 -1.44 6.05 -27.58
CA LYS A 192 -1.00 4.73 -28.09
C LYS A 192 -2.07 3.64 -27.90
N ILE A 193 -2.76 3.62 -26.77
CA ILE A 193 -3.86 2.68 -26.53
C ILE A 193 -5.09 3.00 -27.42
N LYS A 194 -5.35 4.27 -27.71
CA LYS A 194 -6.44 4.67 -28.60
C LYS A 194 -6.15 4.32 -30.07
N GLU A 195 -4.90 4.46 -30.52
CA GLU A 195 -4.46 4.11 -31.87
C GLU A 195 -4.43 2.59 -32.09
N ASN A 196 -4.00 1.85 -31.07
CA ASN A 196 -3.95 0.39 -31.07
C ASN A 196 -4.79 -0.13 -29.90
N PRO A 197 -6.13 -0.24 -30.06
CA PRO A 197 -7.00 -0.64 -28.96
C PRO A 197 -6.61 -2.01 -28.41
N VAL A 198 -6.30 -2.07 -27.13
CA VAL A 198 -5.91 -3.31 -26.42
C VAL A 198 -7.13 -4.16 -26.00
N GLY A 199 -8.34 -3.81 -26.46
CA GLY A 199 -9.58 -4.49 -26.09
C GLY A 199 -10.77 -4.03 -26.93
N PRO A 200 -12.01 -4.45 -26.62
CA PRO A 200 -13.19 -4.28 -27.44
C PRO A 200 -13.72 -2.84 -27.56
N GLY A 201 -13.04 -1.85 -27.01
CA GLY A 201 -13.50 -0.45 -27.07
C GLY A 201 -12.41 0.57 -26.77
N ALA A 202 -12.71 1.82 -27.11
CA ALA A 202 -11.90 2.96 -26.70
C ALA A 202 -12.21 3.29 -25.23
N TYR A 203 -11.22 3.11 -24.34
CA TYR A 203 -11.37 3.51 -22.92
C TYR A 203 -11.20 5.03 -22.79
N ASP A 204 -12.17 5.68 -22.12
CA ASP A 204 -12.09 7.10 -21.79
C ASP A 204 -11.15 7.30 -20.58
N ILE A 205 -9.87 7.44 -20.88
CA ILE A 205 -8.83 7.67 -19.88
C ILE A 205 -8.31 9.10 -20.03
N SER A 206 -8.22 9.82 -18.92
CA SER A 206 -7.70 11.19 -18.84
C SER A 206 -6.69 11.36 -17.70
N VAL A 207 -5.92 12.45 -17.76
CA VAL A 207 -5.05 12.90 -16.66
C VAL A 207 -5.66 14.16 -16.08
N GLU A 208 -5.83 14.19 -14.76
CA GLU A 208 -6.29 15.38 -14.04
C GLU A 208 -5.27 15.82 -13.00
N LEU A 209 -5.00 17.12 -12.93
CA LEU A 209 -4.06 17.69 -11.99
C LEU A 209 -4.74 18.01 -10.66
N CYS A 210 -4.17 17.50 -9.59
CA CYS A 210 -4.53 17.80 -8.22
C CYS A 210 -3.53 18.77 -7.60
N LYS A 211 -3.97 19.57 -6.64
CA LYS A 211 -3.07 20.42 -5.85
C LYS A 211 -2.09 19.57 -5.06
N THR A 212 -0.81 19.93 -5.12
CA THR A 212 0.22 19.34 -4.24
C THR A 212 -0.03 19.75 -2.81
N LYS A 213 -0.55 18.84 -2.03
CA LYS A 213 -0.78 18.98 -0.59
C LYS A 213 -0.90 17.61 0.07
N TYR A 214 -0.60 17.55 1.35
CA TYR A 214 -0.73 16.32 2.10
C TYR A 214 -2.05 16.30 2.91
N PRO A 215 -2.83 15.19 2.93
CA PRO A 215 -2.65 13.92 2.25
C PRO A 215 -3.49 13.79 0.95
N GLN A 216 -3.07 14.41 -0.15
CA GLN A 216 -3.81 14.40 -1.42
C GLN A 216 -4.05 12.98 -1.95
N GLY A 217 -3.07 12.06 -1.75
CA GLY A 217 -3.19 10.65 -2.13
C GLY A 217 -4.07 9.81 -1.21
N GLY A 218 -4.62 10.36 -0.13
CA GLY A 218 -5.61 9.66 0.70
C GLY A 218 -6.91 9.42 -0.08
N GLU A 219 -7.46 8.19 -0.07
CA GLU A 219 -8.61 7.81 -0.92
C GLU A 219 -9.80 8.77 -0.77
N LYS A 220 -10.19 9.15 0.47
CA LYS A 220 -11.28 10.10 0.72
C LYS A 220 -10.99 11.50 0.13
N ASN A 221 -9.76 11.97 0.30
CA ASN A 221 -9.33 13.29 -0.20
C ASN A 221 -9.25 13.31 -1.73
N LEU A 222 -8.71 12.24 -2.33
CA LEU A 222 -8.56 12.13 -3.78
C LEU A 222 -9.93 12.10 -4.48
N VAL A 223 -10.87 11.31 -3.98
CA VAL A 223 -12.25 11.24 -4.49
C VAL A 223 -12.92 12.61 -4.45
N SER A 224 -12.86 13.30 -3.31
CA SER A 224 -13.45 14.64 -3.17
C SER A 224 -12.80 15.64 -4.12
N ALA A 225 -11.47 15.58 -4.30
CA ALA A 225 -10.74 16.52 -5.15
C ALA A 225 -11.01 16.30 -6.65
N VAL A 226 -11.16 15.04 -7.10
CA VAL A 226 -11.21 14.68 -8.52
C VAL A 226 -12.64 14.58 -9.04
N ILE A 227 -13.53 13.92 -8.30
CA ILE A 227 -14.91 13.68 -8.77
C ILE A 227 -15.97 14.40 -7.93
N GLY A 228 -15.58 15.18 -6.91
CA GLY A 228 -16.50 15.98 -6.09
C GLY A 228 -17.48 15.15 -5.26
N ARG A 229 -17.24 13.84 -5.08
CA ARG A 229 -18.08 12.95 -4.28
C ARG A 229 -17.46 12.72 -2.90
N GLU A 230 -18.29 12.42 -1.90
CA GLU A 230 -17.81 12.05 -0.56
C GLU A 230 -18.11 10.59 -0.25
N ILE A 231 -17.12 9.88 0.28
CA ILE A 231 -17.30 8.51 0.79
C ILE A 231 -18.00 8.60 2.14
N PRO A 232 -19.17 7.94 2.33
CA PRO A 232 -19.89 7.97 3.61
C PRO A 232 -19.04 7.51 4.79
N SER A 233 -19.40 7.94 6.00
CA SER A 233 -18.75 7.46 7.22
C SER A 233 -18.86 5.93 7.31
N GLY A 234 -17.72 5.27 7.53
CA GLY A 234 -17.63 3.80 7.52
C GLY A 234 -17.84 3.15 6.15
N GLY A 235 -18.11 3.93 5.11
CA GLY A 235 -18.34 3.45 3.75
C GLY A 235 -17.06 3.16 2.96
N LEU A 236 -17.24 2.58 1.77
CA LEU A 236 -16.19 2.24 0.82
C LEU A 236 -16.40 2.96 -0.51
N PRO A 237 -15.34 3.21 -1.29
CA PRO A 237 -15.41 3.97 -2.55
C PRO A 237 -16.42 3.43 -3.57
N PHE A 238 -16.64 2.11 -3.64
CA PHE A 238 -17.60 1.52 -4.58
C PHE A 238 -19.04 2.00 -4.35
N GLN A 239 -19.40 2.40 -3.11
CA GLN A 239 -20.73 2.91 -2.77
C GLN A 239 -21.06 4.25 -3.44
N ILE A 240 -20.04 4.95 -3.88
CA ILE A 240 -20.15 6.20 -4.64
C ILE A 240 -19.74 6.01 -6.11
N GLY A 241 -19.75 4.76 -6.60
CA GLY A 241 -19.44 4.42 -7.98
C GLY A 241 -17.97 4.57 -8.35
N CYS A 242 -17.04 4.43 -7.41
CA CYS A 242 -15.62 4.65 -7.65
C CYS A 242 -14.75 3.50 -7.13
N ILE A 243 -13.71 3.15 -7.89
CA ILE A 243 -12.59 2.31 -7.42
C ILE A 243 -11.29 3.09 -7.57
N ILE A 244 -10.44 3.06 -6.53
CA ILE A 244 -9.16 3.76 -6.53
C ILE A 244 -8.04 2.74 -6.52
N GLN A 245 -7.05 2.91 -7.40
CA GLN A 245 -5.86 2.06 -7.45
C GLN A 245 -4.59 2.90 -7.54
N ASN A 246 -3.57 2.53 -6.78
CA ASN A 246 -2.24 3.12 -6.90
C ASN A 246 -1.62 2.78 -8.26
N VAL A 247 -0.81 3.68 -8.82
CA VAL A 247 -0.15 3.49 -10.12
C VAL A 247 0.72 2.23 -10.19
N GLY A 248 1.47 1.91 -9.12
CA GLY A 248 2.24 0.68 -9.04
C GLY A 248 1.36 -0.58 -9.05
N THR A 249 0.19 -0.51 -8.43
CA THR A 249 -0.80 -1.61 -8.46
C THR A 249 -1.35 -1.83 -9.86
N MET A 250 -1.65 -0.74 -10.59
CA MET A 250 -2.10 -0.84 -11.99
C MET A 250 -1.04 -1.48 -12.87
N LYS A 251 0.24 -1.07 -12.70
CA LYS A 251 1.36 -1.71 -13.37
C LYS A 251 1.43 -3.21 -13.08
N ALA A 252 1.32 -3.62 -11.83
CA ALA A 252 1.36 -5.03 -11.42
C ALA A 252 0.21 -5.84 -12.03
N ILE A 253 -0.98 -5.25 -12.17
CA ILE A 253 -2.12 -5.87 -12.86
C ILE A 253 -1.77 -6.12 -14.33
N SER A 254 -1.29 -5.13 -15.06
CA SER A 254 -0.86 -5.31 -16.45
C SER A 254 0.20 -6.41 -16.59
N ASP A 255 1.25 -6.38 -15.74
CA ASP A 255 2.32 -7.40 -15.77
C ASP A 255 1.76 -8.82 -15.51
N ALA A 256 0.76 -8.99 -14.65
CA ALA A 256 0.13 -10.28 -14.37
C ALA A 256 -0.64 -10.85 -15.58
N PHE A 257 -1.22 -10.00 -16.42
CA PHE A 257 -1.91 -10.44 -17.63
C PHE A 257 -0.94 -10.60 -18.81
N ARG A 258 -0.08 -9.61 -19.04
CA ARG A 258 0.79 -9.56 -20.22
C ARG A 258 2.00 -10.49 -20.13
N LYS A 259 2.51 -10.69 -18.93
CA LYS A 259 3.72 -11.49 -18.66
C LYS A 259 3.46 -12.71 -17.78
N GLY A 260 2.27 -12.85 -17.22
CA GLY A 260 1.98 -13.87 -16.20
C GLY A 260 2.72 -13.65 -14.89
N ALA A 261 3.36 -12.49 -14.70
CA ALA A 261 4.25 -12.23 -13.59
C ALA A 261 3.45 -11.97 -12.27
N PRO A 262 3.71 -12.70 -11.18
CA PRO A 262 3.16 -12.38 -9.87
C PRO A 262 3.84 -11.14 -9.27
N LEU A 263 3.23 -10.56 -8.23
CA LEU A 263 3.81 -9.42 -7.50
C LEU A 263 4.93 -9.92 -6.58
N ILE A 264 6.15 -9.90 -7.09
CA ILE A 264 7.36 -10.40 -6.44
C ILE A 264 8.48 -9.37 -6.33
N ASP A 265 8.34 -8.23 -6.99
CA ASP A 265 9.28 -7.12 -6.94
C ASP A 265 8.59 -5.85 -6.46
N ARG A 266 9.34 -5.02 -5.74
CA ARG A 266 8.84 -3.76 -5.23
C ARG A 266 9.79 -2.61 -5.58
N PRO A 267 9.32 -1.61 -6.36
CA PRO A 267 9.99 -0.32 -6.43
C PRO A 267 9.87 0.39 -5.08
N LEU A 268 10.96 0.91 -4.56
CA LEU A 268 10.97 1.68 -3.30
C LEU A 268 12.00 2.80 -3.33
N THR A 269 11.76 3.84 -2.53
CA THR A 269 12.68 4.95 -2.31
C THR A 269 13.52 4.69 -1.05
N LEU A 270 14.83 4.80 -1.16
CA LEU A 270 15.76 4.86 -0.03
C LEU A 270 16.25 6.29 0.11
N SER A 271 15.92 6.98 1.21
CA SER A 271 16.15 8.41 1.36
C SER A 271 16.30 8.84 2.84
N GLY A 272 16.40 10.13 3.08
CA GLY A 272 16.60 10.76 4.38
C GLY A 272 17.94 11.46 4.47
N GLY A 273 18.09 12.38 5.42
CA GLY A 273 19.29 13.21 5.59
C GLY A 273 20.56 12.43 5.91
N ALA A 274 20.41 11.20 6.45
CA ALA A 274 21.54 10.31 6.71
C ALA A 274 21.97 9.51 5.46
N CYS A 275 21.29 9.62 4.32
CA CYS A 275 21.72 8.98 3.08
C CYS A 275 22.74 9.86 2.36
N GLU A 276 23.85 9.26 1.90
CA GLU A 276 24.82 9.94 1.03
C GLU A 276 24.29 10.03 -0.40
N ASN A 277 23.64 8.99 -0.86
CA ASN A 277 23.14 8.80 -2.22
C ASN A 277 21.68 8.31 -2.22
N PRO A 278 20.68 9.17 -1.96
CA PRO A 278 19.28 8.78 -2.07
C PRO A 278 18.97 8.18 -3.43
N VAL A 279 18.18 7.10 -3.46
CA VAL A 279 17.95 6.32 -4.68
C VAL A 279 16.58 5.64 -4.70
N ASN A 280 16.01 5.49 -5.90
CA ASN A 280 14.92 4.57 -6.14
C ASN A 280 15.48 3.24 -6.66
N VAL A 281 15.04 2.16 -6.08
CA VAL A 281 15.47 0.81 -6.47
C VAL A 281 14.28 -0.11 -6.65
N VAL A 282 14.40 -1.12 -7.50
CA VAL A 282 13.48 -2.25 -7.56
C VAL A 282 14.13 -3.41 -6.84
N ALA A 283 13.56 -3.84 -5.72
CA ALA A 283 14.07 -4.95 -4.93
C ALA A 283 13.11 -6.14 -4.94
N PRO A 284 13.62 -7.38 -4.96
CA PRO A 284 12.83 -8.57 -4.71
C PRO A 284 12.12 -8.46 -3.34
N ILE A 285 10.85 -8.84 -3.28
CA ILE A 285 10.12 -8.89 -2.00
C ILE A 285 10.80 -9.89 -1.08
N GLY A 286 11.04 -9.49 0.18
CA GLY A 286 11.79 -10.28 1.15
C GLY A 286 13.26 -9.88 1.29
N THR A 287 13.80 -9.02 0.42
CA THR A 287 15.15 -8.44 0.59
C THR A 287 15.19 -7.65 1.90
N CYS A 288 16.08 -7.97 2.82
CA CYS A 288 16.27 -7.17 4.03
C CYS A 288 16.86 -5.81 3.69
N ILE A 289 16.38 -4.77 4.35
CA ILE A 289 16.91 -3.41 4.13
C ILE A 289 18.40 -3.32 4.51
N SER A 290 18.82 -4.09 5.49
CA SER A 290 20.26 -4.22 5.86
C SER A 290 21.12 -4.71 4.70
N ASP A 291 20.61 -5.58 3.82
CA ASP A 291 21.34 -6.10 2.66
C ASP A 291 21.55 -5.05 1.55
N LEU A 292 20.80 -3.95 1.60
CA LEU A 292 20.96 -2.83 0.67
C LEU A 292 22.03 -1.83 1.12
N ILE A 293 22.59 -2.02 2.33
CA ILE A 293 23.63 -1.19 2.93
C ILE A 293 24.93 -2.01 2.97
N PRO A 294 26.07 -1.48 2.50
CA PRO A 294 26.29 -0.18 1.85
C PRO A 294 26.20 -0.21 0.32
N ASP A 295 25.95 -1.36 -0.32
CA ASP A 295 26.16 -1.56 -1.75
C ASP A 295 25.21 -0.73 -2.64
N VAL A 296 23.95 -0.57 -2.20
CA VAL A 296 22.93 0.21 -2.91
C VAL A 296 22.82 1.61 -2.33
N ILE A 297 22.83 1.73 -1.00
CA ILE A 297 22.75 3.02 -0.32
C ILE A 297 23.83 3.12 0.77
N ARG A 298 24.58 4.23 0.76
CA ARG A 298 25.55 4.54 1.79
C ARG A 298 24.96 5.49 2.82
N LEU A 299 25.21 5.19 4.09
CA LEU A 299 24.72 5.98 5.22
C LEU A 299 25.84 6.75 5.89
N LYS A 300 25.58 8.02 6.16
CA LYS A 300 26.41 8.85 7.02
C LYS A 300 26.30 8.36 8.47
N PRO A 301 27.32 8.59 9.30
CA PRO A 301 27.20 8.38 10.75
C PRO A 301 26.03 9.18 11.34
N GLY A 302 25.41 8.65 12.40
CA GLY A 302 24.38 9.38 13.17
C GLY A 302 22.94 9.18 12.68
N VAL A 303 22.62 8.05 12.05
CA VAL A 303 21.23 7.67 11.83
C VAL A 303 20.49 7.65 13.16
N THR A 304 19.51 8.52 13.31
CA THR A 304 18.74 8.67 14.56
C THR A 304 17.43 7.88 14.50
N LYS A 305 16.85 7.75 13.29
CA LYS A 305 15.56 7.07 13.11
C LYS A 305 15.49 6.41 11.75
N ILE A 306 14.99 5.17 11.74
CA ILE A 306 14.66 4.45 10.53
C ILE A 306 13.14 4.39 10.43
N ILE A 307 12.58 4.70 9.25
CA ILE A 307 11.13 4.63 9.01
C ILE A 307 10.87 3.75 7.79
N SER A 308 10.05 2.71 7.94
CA SER A 308 9.47 1.98 6.81
C SER A 308 8.23 2.71 6.31
N GLY A 309 8.25 3.19 5.07
CA GLY A 309 7.27 4.10 4.48
C GLY A 309 7.68 5.56 4.55
N GLY A 310 6.73 6.48 4.38
CA GLY A 310 6.96 7.92 4.52
C GLY A 310 6.94 8.41 5.96
N PRO A 311 7.35 9.67 6.22
CA PRO A 311 7.50 10.19 7.57
C PRO A 311 6.17 10.43 8.30
N MET A 312 5.07 10.53 7.55
CA MET A 312 3.77 10.88 8.10
C MET A 312 2.95 9.65 8.51
N MET A 313 2.92 8.60 7.69
CA MET A 313 2.13 7.39 7.93
C MET A 313 2.97 6.13 8.15
N GLY A 314 4.26 6.17 7.89
CA GLY A 314 5.18 5.04 8.06
C GLY A 314 5.39 4.60 9.51
N PHE A 315 6.16 3.53 9.67
CA PHE A 315 6.46 2.92 10.95
C PHE A 315 7.94 3.13 11.31
N ALA A 316 8.20 3.70 12.49
CA ALA A 316 9.56 3.74 13.02
C ALA A 316 10.04 2.32 13.34
N MET A 317 11.22 1.95 12.83
CA MET A 317 11.82 0.64 12.97
C MET A 317 12.97 0.66 13.96
N LYS A 318 13.13 -0.43 14.71
CA LYS A 318 14.22 -0.59 15.69
C LYS A 318 15.58 -0.90 15.03
N SER A 319 15.58 -1.43 13.83
CA SER A 319 16.77 -1.76 13.04
C SER A 319 16.43 -1.74 11.55
N ALA A 320 17.43 -1.89 10.68
CA ALA A 320 17.26 -2.09 9.25
C ALA A 320 17.05 -3.59 8.86
N ASP A 321 17.04 -4.49 9.83
CA ASP A 321 16.89 -5.92 9.61
C ASP A 321 15.42 -6.34 9.50
N PHE A 322 14.75 -5.81 8.49
CA PHE A 322 13.38 -6.17 8.12
C PHE A 322 13.24 -6.23 6.61
N PRO A 323 12.38 -7.13 6.08
CA PRO A 323 12.26 -7.35 4.65
C PRO A 323 11.41 -6.27 3.95
N VAL A 324 11.72 -6.03 2.70
CA VAL A 324 10.82 -5.35 1.74
C VAL A 324 9.54 -6.18 1.60
N GLN A 325 8.40 -5.55 1.81
CA GLN A 325 7.07 -6.13 1.66
C GLN A 325 6.33 -5.54 0.45
N LYS A 326 5.22 -6.15 0.04
CA LYS A 326 4.41 -5.67 -1.12
C LYS A 326 3.98 -4.21 -1.01
N ASN A 327 3.82 -3.68 0.21
CA ASN A 327 3.43 -2.30 0.48
C ASN A 327 4.59 -1.36 0.85
N THR A 328 5.83 -1.82 0.89
CA THR A 328 6.97 -0.96 1.20
C THR A 328 7.20 0.03 0.07
N SER A 329 6.84 1.30 0.27
CA SER A 329 7.03 2.38 -0.71
C SER A 329 8.40 3.06 -0.57
N GLY A 330 9.02 2.95 0.58
CA GLY A 330 10.37 3.46 0.83
C GLY A 330 10.85 3.20 2.23
N VAL A 331 12.12 3.52 2.47
CA VAL A 331 12.74 3.50 3.80
C VAL A 331 13.54 4.78 3.99
N LEU A 332 13.33 5.44 5.12
CA LEU A 332 13.97 6.69 5.46
C LEU A 332 14.99 6.48 6.58
N PHE A 333 16.16 7.03 6.38
CA PHE A 333 17.26 7.09 7.36
C PHE A 333 17.44 8.55 7.76
N LEU A 334 16.86 8.92 8.90
CA LEU A 334 16.78 10.32 9.34
C LEU A 334 17.91 10.65 10.33
N THR A 335 18.44 11.87 10.20
CA THR A 335 19.41 12.45 11.13
C THR A 335 18.73 13.00 12.38
N ARG A 336 19.54 13.44 13.36
CA ARG A 336 19.03 14.09 14.59
C ARG A 336 18.27 15.39 14.29
N GLU A 337 18.65 16.11 13.26
CA GLU A 337 18.04 17.38 12.87
C GLU A 337 16.63 17.21 12.28
N GLU A 338 16.38 16.07 11.62
CA GLU A 338 15.08 15.74 11.03
C GLU A 338 14.10 15.12 12.02
N VAL A 339 14.57 14.77 13.23
CA VAL A 339 13.74 14.06 14.23
C VAL A 339 13.53 14.91 15.46
N ASN A 340 12.27 15.20 15.76
CA ASN A 340 11.93 15.81 17.04
C ASN A 340 11.79 14.72 18.12
N LEU A 341 12.68 14.76 19.12
CA LEU A 341 12.70 13.84 20.25
C LEU A 341 12.18 14.47 21.55
N ASP A 342 11.67 15.71 21.51
CA ASP A 342 11.18 16.37 22.72
C ASP A 342 9.91 15.69 23.25
N GLU A 343 9.72 15.78 24.56
CA GLU A 343 8.58 15.21 25.26
C GLU A 343 7.27 15.94 24.97
N GLU A 344 6.16 15.26 25.22
CA GLU A 344 4.83 15.87 25.13
C GLU A 344 4.65 16.87 26.29
N SER A 345 4.03 18.01 25.98
CA SER A 345 3.54 18.95 26.98
C SER A 345 2.00 18.97 27.03
N PRO A 346 1.40 19.57 28.07
CA PRO A 346 -0.04 19.75 28.15
C PRO A 346 -0.62 20.49 26.94
N CYS A 347 -1.84 20.12 26.55
CA CYS A 347 -2.54 20.78 25.45
C CYS A 347 -2.82 22.26 25.78
N ILE A 348 -2.37 23.16 24.93
CA ILE A 348 -2.57 24.61 25.07
C ILE A 348 -3.84 25.14 24.40
N GLY A 349 -4.72 24.28 23.86
CA GLY A 349 -5.99 24.69 23.25
C GLY A 349 -5.89 25.44 21.93
N CYS A 350 -4.77 25.39 21.21
CA CYS A 350 -4.52 26.19 20.00
C CYS A 350 -5.35 25.82 18.76
N ALA A 351 -6.12 24.75 18.79
CA ALA A 351 -6.98 24.22 17.71
C ALA A 351 -6.27 23.83 16.38
N LYS A 352 -4.95 23.90 16.27
CA LYS A 352 -4.22 23.56 15.02
C LYS A 352 -4.55 22.15 14.52
N CYS A 353 -4.74 21.16 15.39
CA CYS A 353 -5.13 19.82 15.03
C CYS A 353 -6.51 19.73 14.36
N ILE A 354 -7.43 20.66 14.66
CA ILE A 354 -8.77 20.74 14.06
C ILE A 354 -8.66 21.42 12.68
N THR A 355 -8.06 22.62 12.63
CA THR A 355 -8.00 23.43 11.41
C THR A 355 -7.20 22.79 10.27
N HIS A 356 -6.29 21.85 10.59
CA HIS A 356 -5.49 21.13 9.60
C HIS A 356 -6.00 19.69 9.35
N CYS A 357 -7.08 19.26 10.02
CA CYS A 357 -7.61 17.92 9.77
C CYS A 357 -8.20 17.80 8.35
N SER A 358 -7.63 16.93 7.53
CA SER A 358 -8.08 16.71 6.15
C SER A 358 -9.49 16.09 6.05
N CYS A 359 -9.95 15.44 7.14
CA CYS A 359 -11.28 14.87 7.25
C CYS A 359 -12.24 15.75 8.11
N GLN A 360 -11.85 17.00 8.42
CA GLN A 360 -12.64 17.96 9.19
C GLN A 360 -13.12 17.45 10.56
N LEU A 361 -12.34 16.57 11.18
CA LEU A 361 -12.63 16.00 12.49
C LEU A 361 -12.10 16.89 13.63
N SER A 362 -12.49 16.55 14.87
CA SER A 362 -11.98 17.19 16.08
C SER A 362 -11.01 16.29 16.86
N PRO A 363 -9.70 16.24 16.51
CA PRO A 363 -8.72 15.41 17.20
C PRO A 363 -8.63 15.69 18.70
N VAL A 364 -8.88 16.92 19.14
CA VAL A 364 -8.87 17.27 20.57
C VAL A 364 -10.02 16.64 21.34
N LEU A 365 -11.21 16.52 20.76
CA LEU A 365 -12.33 15.84 21.40
C LEU A 365 -12.12 14.32 21.43
N MET A 366 -11.66 13.75 20.32
CA MET A 366 -11.31 12.33 20.26
C MET A 366 -10.29 11.93 21.34
N ILE A 367 -9.21 12.70 21.51
CA ILE A 367 -8.19 12.37 22.51
C ILE A 367 -8.68 12.57 23.94
N ARG A 368 -9.56 13.54 24.20
CA ARG A 368 -10.19 13.73 25.51
C ARG A 368 -11.06 12.54 25.89
N ALA A 369 -11.89 12.07 24.96
CA ALA A 369 -12.72 10.88 25.14
C ALA A 369 -11.87 9.62 25.40
N LEU A 370 -10.80 9.40 24.62
CA LEU A 370 -9.87 8.27 24.80
C LEU A 370 -9.16 8.32 26.16
N LYS A 371 -8.67 9.48 26.58
CA LYS A 371 -8.06 9.65 27.91
C LYS A 371 -9.03 9.38 29.06
N ALA A 372 -10.32 9.62 28.86
CA ALA A 372 -11.39 9.32 29.82
C ALA A 372 -11.92 7.87 29.70
N ASN A 373 -11.31 7.01 28.87
CA ASN A 373 -11.77 5.66 28.56
C ASN A 373 -13.20 5.58 28.02
N LYS A 374 -13.71 6.64 27.37
CA LYS A 374 -15.04 6.73 26.78
C LYS A 374 -14.99 6.41 25.28
N LEU A 375 -14.87 5.13 24.94
CA LEU A 375 -14.70 4.68 23.54
C LEU A 375 -15.86 5.10 22.64
N ASP A 376 -17.12 4.98 23.10
CA ASP A 376 -18.30 5.38 22.33
C ASP A 376 -18.33 6.88 22.04
N GLU A 377 -17.89 7.70 23.00
CA GLU A 377 -17.76 9.14 22.81
C GLU A 377 -16.67 9.46 21.78
N ALA A 378 -15.56 8.74 21.81
CA ALA A 378 -14.49 8.88 20.81
C ALA A 378 -15.01 8.53 19.40
N VAL A 379 -15.83 7.49 19.26
CA VAL A 379 -16.50 7.13 17.98
C VAL A 379 -17.42 8.26 17.53
N ARG A 380 -18.27 8.81 18.40
CA ARG A 380 -19.13 9.97 18.07
C ARG A 380 -18.34 11.20 17.65
N CYS A 381 -17.11 11.38 18.17
CA CYS A 381 -16.21 12.44 17.75
C CYS A 381 -15.46 12.14 16.43
N GLY A 382 -15.77 11.04 15.74
CA GLY A 382 -15.21 10.69 14.43
C GLY A 382 -13.95 9.83 14.47
N LEU A 383 -13.67 9.11 15.57
CA LEU A 383 -12.48 8.25 15.67
C LEU A 383 -12.39 7.25 14.50
N MET A 384 -13.52 6.68 14.06
CA MET A 384 -13.55 5.71 12.97
C MET A 384 -13.38 6.34 11.58
N ASP A 385 -13.69 7.62 11.42
CA ASP A 385 -13.48 8.37 10.17
C ASP A 385 -12.07 8.93 10.02
N CYS A 386 -11.28 8.89 11.08
CA CYS A 386 -9.87 9.30 11.06
C CYS A 386 -9.06 8.39 10.12
N VAL A 387 -8.42 8.95 9.10
CA VAL A 387 -7.57 8.24 8.14
C VAL A 387 -6.12 8.08 8.62
N GLU A 388 -5.82 8.48 9.85
CA GLU A 388 -4.50 8.32 10.50
C GLU A 388 -3.35 8.99 9.74
N CYS A 389 -3.62 10.05 9.00
CA CYS A 389 -2.65 10.73 8.13
C CYS A 389 -1.49 11.45 8.86
N GLY A 390 -1.51 11.58 10.18
CA GLY A 390 -0.40 12.17 10.93
C GLY A 390 -0.42 13.70 11.09
N ILE A 391 -1.16 14.45 10.26
CA ILE A 391 -1.14 15.93 10.27
C ILE A 391 -1.35 16.51 11.67
N CYS A 392 -2.37 16.05 12.39
CA CYS A 392 -2.70 16.58 13.71
C CYS A 392 -1.56 16.40 14.73
N SER A 393 -0.79 15.31 14.64
CA SER A 393 0.42 15.11 15.44
C SER A 393 1.56 16.03 15.00
N TYR A 394 1.73 16.20 13.68
CA TYR A 394 2.78 17.03 13.09
C TYR A 394 2.61 18.51 13.44
N VAL A 395 1.40 19.07 13.33
CA VAL A 395 1.15 20.50 13.60
C VAL A 395 0.99 20.81 15.09
N CYS A 396 1.02 19.82 15.99
CA CYS A 396 0.80 20.02 17.41
C CYS A 396 2.01 20.68 18.08
N PRO A 397 1.91 21.94 18.57
CA PRO A 397 3.04 22.59 19.26
C PRO A 397 3.37 21.93 20.61
N ALA A 398 2.38 21.27 21.24
CA ALA A 398 2.56 20.50 22.47
C ALA A 398 3.04 19.06 22.19
N ARG A 399 3.34 18.70 20.95
CA ARG A 399 3.90 17.41 20.51
C ARG A 399 3.11 16.18 20.95
N ILE A 400 1.80 16.33 21.14
CA ILE A 400 0.94 15.24 21.56
C ILE A 400 0.87 14.19 20.42
N LYS A 401 1.17 12.95 20.76
CA LYS A 401 1.16 11.80 19.83
C LYS A 401 -0.28 11.35 19.51
N LEU A 402 -1.05 12.24 18.87
CA LEU A 402 -2.49 12.07 18.64
C LEU A 402 -2.80 10.80 17.83
N VAL A 403 -2.13 10.63 16.68
CA VAL A 403 -2.40 9.50 15.79
C VAL A 403 -2.07 8.16 16.43
N GLN A 404 -0.98 8.06 17.18
CA GLN A 404 -0.64 6.84 17.90
C GLN A 404 -1.74 6.44 18.89
N ARG A 405 -2.29 7.41 19.60
CA ARG A 405 -3.42 7.18 20.53
C ARG A 405 -4.71 6.83 19.80
N PHE A 406 -4.96 7.39 18.62
CA PHE A 406 -6.11 7.01 17.80
C PHE A 406 -5.98 5.57 17.28
N LYS A 407 -4.79 5.15 16.85
CA LYS A 407 -4.51 3.75 16.48
C LYS A 407 -4.81 2.79 17.63
N VAL A 408 -4.31 3.10 18.83
CA VAL A 408 -4.61 2.32 20.04
C VAL A 408 -6.13 2.32 20.36
N GLY A 409 -6.80 3.48 20.29
CA GLY A 409 -8.24 3.58 20.51
C GLY A 409 -9.07 2.73 19.54
N LYS A 410 -8.70 2.72 18.25
CA LYS A 410 -9.33 1.84 17.26
C LYS A 410 -9.08 0.37 17.51
N GLN A 411 -7.89 0.00 17.99
CA GLN A 411 -7.59 -1.37 18.37
C GLN A 411 -8.45 -1.82 19.54
N LEU A 412 -8.54 -1.02 20.61
CA LEU A 412 -9.40 -1.30 21.76
C LEU A 412 -10.87 -1.49 21.37
N LEU A 413 -11.37 -0.68 20.42
CA LEU A 413 -12.73 -0.84 19.87
C LEU A 413 -12.90 -2.18 19.13
N ARG A 414 -11.93 -2.60 18.33
CA ARG A 414 -11.98 -3.90 17.65
C ARG A 414 -12.02 -5.06 18.65
N GLU A 415 -11.15 -5.01 19.65
CA GLU A 415 -11.09 -6.01 20.71
C GLU A 415 -12.41 -6.07 21.52
N ALA A 416 -12.99 -4.91 21.86
CA ALA A 416 -14.28 -4.84 22.55
C ALA A 416 -15.41 -5.48 21.72
N LYS A 417 -15.51 -5.15 20.43
CA LYS A 417 -16.49 -5.76 19.51
C LYS A 417 -16.29 -7.28 19.34
N GLN A 418 -15.06 -7.74 19.25
CA GLN A 418 -14.76 -9.18 19.18
C GLN A 418 -15.19 -9.94 20.44
N LYS A 419 -14.93 -9.36 21.63
CA LYS A 419 -15.38 -9.92 22.92
C LYS A 419 -16.90 -9.96 23.02
N GLU A 420 -17.59 -8.95 22.56
CA GLU A 420 -19.05 -8.88 22.55
C GLU A 420 -19.65 -9.92 21.59
N ALA A 421 -19.12 -10.01 20.37
CA ALA A 421 -19.54 -11.03 19.40
C ALA A 421 -19.32 -12.46 19.91
N ALA A 422 -18.18 -12.73 20.58
CA ALA A 422 -17.90 -14.01 21.19
C ALA A 422 -18.90 -14.36 22.33
N LYS A 423 -19.28 -13.38 23.16
CA LYS A 423 -20.30 -13.57 24.22
C LYS A 423 -21.67 -13.88 23.63
N THR A 424 -22.09 -13.13 22.58
CA THR A 424 -23.37 -13.34 21.90
C THR A 424 -23.42 -14.73 21.24
N ALA A 425 -22.34 -15.16 20.59
CA ALA A 425 -22.24 -16.49 20.00
C ALA A 425 -22.33 -17.62 21.07
N ALA A 426 -21.71 -17.42 22.25
CA ALA A 426 -21.77 -18.38 23.37
C ALA A 426 -23.16 -18.43 24.02
N GLN A 427 -23.97 -17.37 23.95
CA GLN A 427 -25.33 -17.32 24.49
C GLN A 427 -26.40 -17.81 23.52
N GLY A 428 -26.16 -17.69 22.18
CA GLY A 428 -27.08 -18.16 21.13
C GLY A 428 -26.96 -19.65 20.80
N GLY A 429 -26.02 -20.36 21.40
CA GLY A 429 -25.83 -21.81 21.27
C GLY A 429 -26.47 -22.65 22.36
N LYS A 430 -27.41 -22.08 23.17
CA LYS A 430 -28.17 -22.82 24.18
C LYS A 430 -29.62 -23.04 23.75
#